data_5f4b5498507ab8f5d473f597eb80a572
#
_entry.id   5f4b5498507ab8f5d473f597eb80a572
#
_cell.length_a   1.000
_cell.length_b   1.000
_cell.length_c   1.000
_cell.angle_alpha   90.00
_cell.angle_beta   90.00
_cell.angle_gamma   90.00
#
_symmetry.space_group_name_H-M   'P 1'
#
loop_
_entity.id
_entity.type
_entity.pdbx_description
1 polymer ?
#
loop_
_entity_poly.entity_id
_entity_poly.type
_entity_poly.pdbx_seq_one_letter_code
_entity_poly.pdbx_strand_id
1 'polypeptide(L)'
;MIKNLRARHLVMMLVTSLLLAGCGQPVASAPAQTATAASDNVKPKKTYQDLIVGYVQLGAESEWRTANTVSVKEAAAQYGVELRFSDAQQKQENQISAIRALIAQKVDVIGVAPLIETGWDDVFKEAKDAGIPIIVVDRRADVSPDLYVTLMGSDFLEEGRKAARIMAELTNGKANIVELQGTRGSAPANDRFTGFRDVLKNYPDMRILDSEDGNFTVAKGKEVMESFLRTYGKNITALFAHNDDMALGAIKAIEEYGLRPGVDIKIVSVDATHGAFEAMIAGKLNATVECNPLLGPEFIQLALKVVNGEPVPKWIPSKESQFLASQGAEQLKQILATRKY
;
A
#
# COMPACT_ATOMS: atom_id res chain seq x y z
N MET A 1 -5.19 24.91 55.61
CA MET A 1 -5.73 26.19 56.04
C MET A 1 -6.87 26.60 55.13
N ILE A 2 -8.04 26.47 55.63
CA ILE A 2 -9.15 27.45 55.73
C ILE A 2 -9.88 27.67 54.39
N LYS A 3 -11.07 27.02 54.20
CA LYS A 3 -12.46 27.36 54.59
C LYS A 3 -12.93 28.62 53.83
N ASN A 4 -14.09 28.74 53.22
CA ASN A 4 -15.52 28.46 53.46
C ASN A 4 -16.31 29.02 52.26
N LEU A 5 -17.44 28.71 51.91
CA LEU A 5 -18.76 28.28 52.39
C LEU A 5 -19.84 29.20 51.83
N ARG A 6 -20.88 28.60 51.24
CA ARG A 6 -22.33 29.00 51.22
C ARG A 6 -22.72 30.33 50.55
N ALA A 7 -23.85 30.46 49.85
CA ALA A 7 -25.19 30.14 50.30
C ALA A 7 -26.23 30.16 49.16
N ARG A 8 -27.27 29.41 49.38
CA ARG A 8 -28.63 29.33 48.82
C ARG A 8 -29.39 30.66 48.84
N HIS A 9 -30.27 30.92 47.86
CA HIS A 9 -31.57 31.49 48.18
C HIS A 9 -32.66 30.99 47.23
N LEU A 10 -33.65 30.39 47.83
CA LEU A 10 -34.95 29.96 47.36
C LEU A 10 -35.92 31.14 47.53
N VAL A 11 -36.70 31.52 46.55
CA VAL A 11 -37.90 32.36 46.74
C VAL A 11 -39.06 31.77 45.94
N MET A 12 -40.09 31.46 46.71
CA MET A 12 -41.39 30.94 46.33
C MET A 12 -42.41 32.06 46.56
N MET A 13 -43.29 32.35 45.59
CA MET A 13 -44.58 33.07 45.75
C MET A 13 -45.47 32.77 44.56
N LEU A 14 -46.48 32.13 44.74
CA LEU A 14 -47.89 32.16 45.17
C LEU A 14 -48.78 32.93 44.20
N VAL A 15 -49.59 32.17 43.51
CA VAL A 15 -51.02 32.24 43.08
C VAL A 15 -51.75 33.57 43.21
N THR A 16 -52.44 33.95 42.11
CA THR A 16 -53.81 34.43 42.16
C THR A 16 -54.58 34.17 40.87
N SER A 17 -55.65 33.43 40.95
CA SER A 17 -56.67 33.16 39.93
C SER A 17 -57.56 34.38 39.67
N LEU A 18 -57.86 34.68 38.42
CA LEU A 18 -59.01 35.50 38.07
C LEU A 18 -59.73 34.85 36.89
N LEU A 19 -60.97 34.43 37.16
CA LEU A 19 -61.93 33.95 36.17
C LEU A 19 -62.61 35.17 35.55
N LEU A 20 -62.60 35.26 34.22
CA LEU A 20 -63.52 36.10 33.47
C LEU A 20 -64.03 35.30 32.27
N ALA A 21 -65.32 35.04 32.29
CA ALA A 21 -66.11 34.49 31.21
C ALA A 21 -66.29 35.49 30.09
N GLY A 22 -66.07 35.15 28.86
CA GLY A 22 -66.34 35.95 27.68
C GLY A 22 -66.71 35.08 26.49
N CYS A 23 -67.92 35.33 25.99
CA CYS A 23 -68.63 34.58 24.93
C CYS A 23 -67.86 34.36 23.65
N GLY A 24 -68.22 33.28 23.03
CA GLY A 24 -67.58 32.69 21.85
C GLY A 24 -67.82 33.39 20.52
N GLN A 25 -66.90 33.09 19.62
CA GLN A 25 -67.11 32.97 18.18
C GLN A 25 -66.33 31.77 17.64
N PRO A 26 -66.87 31.06 16.65
CA PRO A 26 -66.18 29.88 16.09
C PRO A 26 -65.07 30.37 15.17
N VAL A 27 -63.84 30.07 15.56
CA VAL A 27 -62.67 30.28 14.71
C VAL A 27 -62.60 29.06 13.72
N ALA A 28 -62.67 29.40 12.44
CA ALA A 28 -62.53 28.45 11.35
C ALA A 28 -61.16 27.74 11.47
N SER A 29 -61.20 26.40 11.49
CA SER A 29 -60.02 25.53 11.47
C SER A 29 -59.26 25.77 10.17
N ALA A 30 -58.05 26.29 10.26
CA ALA A 30 -57.09 26.28 9.16
C ALA A 30 -56.74 24.80 8.80
N PRO A 31 -56.62 24.45 7.51
CA PRO A 31 -56.23 23.12 7.14
C PRO A 31 -54.82 22.81 7.66
N ALA A 32 -54.70 21.71 8.38
CA ALA A 32 -53.41 21.18 8.80
C ALA A 32 -52.55 20.96 7.55
N GLN A 33 -51.49 21.75 7.41
CA GLN A 33 -50.43 21.46 6.46
C GLN A 33 -49.78 20.13 6.90
N THR A 34 -50.10 19.06 6.18
CA THR A 34 -49.34 17.81 6.20
C THR A 34 -47.92 18.17 5.76
N ALA A 35 -47.03 18.25 6.74
CA ALA A 35 -45.60 18.24 6.46
C ALA A 35 -45.30 16.92 5.71
N THR A 36 -45.16 17.02 4.41
CA THR A 36 -44.56 15.96 3.60
C THR A 36 -43.15 15.76 4.16
N ALA A 37 -42.98 14.67 4.92
CA ALA A 37 -41.67 14.18 5.28
C ALA A 37 -40.90 14.03 3.96
N ALA A 38 -39.82 14.80 3.78
CA ALA A 38 -38.86 14.57 2.74
C ALA A 38 -38.38 13.13 2.96
N SER A 39 -38.79 12.20 2.11
CA SER A 39 -38.18 10.88 2.08
C SER A 39 -36.75 11.12 1.68
N ASP A 40 -35.84 10.98 2.63
CA ASP A 40 -34.41 10.82 2.32
C ASP A 40 -34.31 9.69 1.31
N ASN A 41 -34.04 10.04 0.06
CA ASN A 41 -33.76 9.10 -1.02
C ASN A 41 -32.38 8.49 -0.75
N VAL A 42 -32.28 7.66 0.30
CA VAL A 42 -31.08 6.88 0.58
C VAL A 42 -30.99 5.88 -0.57
N LYS A 43 -30.01 6.07 -1.45
CA LYS A 43 -29.72 5.09 -2.51
C LYS A 43 -29.58 3.70 -1.85
N PRO A 44 -30.20 2.66 -2.40
CA PRO A 44 -30.02 1.31 -1.87
C PRO A 44 -28.54 0.95 -1.87
N LYS A 45 -28.06 0.34 -0.77
CA LYS A 45 -26.67 -0.12 -0.67
C LYS A 45 -26.43 -1.21 -1.71
N LYS A 46 -25.29 -1.12 -2.40
CA LYS A 46 -24.85 -2.16 -3.31
C LYS A 46 -24.40 -3.41 -2.55
N THR A 47 -24.56 -4.55 -3.19
CA THR A 47 -23.95 -5.83 -2.80
C THR A 47 -22.73 -6.10 -3.66
N TYR A 48 -22.00 -7.18 -3.40
CA TYR A 48 -20.86 -7.56 -4.24
C TYR A 48 -21.28 -7.87 -5.69
N GLN A 49 -22.47 -8.47 -5.89
CA GLN A 49 -22.99 -8.84 -7.19
C GLN A 49 -23.43 -7.63 -8.04
N ASP A 50 -23.69 -6.49 -7.39
CA ASP A 50 -24.05 -5.23 -8.06
C ASP A 50 -22.83 -4.33 -8.33
N LEU A 51 -21.63 -4.75 -7.83
CA LEU A 51 -20.44 -3.93 -7.83
C LEU A 51 -19.63 -4.12 -9.12
N ILE A 52 -19.36 -3.01 -9.82
CA ILE A 52 -18.47 -2.97 -10.98
C ILE A 52 -17.18 -2.27 -10.57
N VAL A 53 -16.10 -3.01 -10.48
CA VAL A 53 -14.77 -2.50 -10.06
C VAL A 53 -13.87 -2.37 -11.27
N GLY A 54 -13.32 -1.18 -11.51
CA GLY A 54 -12.18 -1.00 -12.38
C GLY A 54 -10.88 -1.25 -11.61
N TYR A 55 -9.92 -1.95 -12.20
CA TYR A 55 -8.58 -2.10 -11.63
C TYR A 55 -7.50 -1.85 -12.68
N VAL A 56 -6.62 -0.90 -12.41
CA VAL A 56 -5.53 -0.52 -13.31
C VAL A 56 -4.21 -0.95 -12.72
N GLN A 57 -3.69 -2.07 -13.23
CA GLN A 57 -2.38 -2.61 -12.87
C GLN A 57 -1.28 -1.93 -13.70
N LEU A 58 -0.10 -1.76 -13.10
CA LEU A 58 1.02 -1.12 -13.80
C LEU A 58 1.72 -2.06 -14.82
N GLY A 59 1.74 -3.37 -14.57
CA GLY A 59 2.42 -4.37 -15.42
C GLY A 59 2.51 -5.73 -14.75
N ALA A 60 3.51 -6.51 -15.16
CA ALA A 60 3.84 -7.84 -14.63
C ALA A 60 5.37 -8.02 -14.52
N GLU A 61 6.05 -7.01 -13.94
CA GLU A 61 7.52 -6.90 -13.93
C GLU A 61 8.22 -7.87 -12.97
N SER A 62 7.48 -8.41 -11.99
CA SER A 62 8.04 -9.21 -10.90
C SER A 62 7.12 -10.36 -10.50
N GLU A 63 7.66 -11.32 -9.75
CA GLU A 63 6.86 -12.39 -9.11
C GLU A 63 5.80 -11.80 -8.19
N TRP A 64 6.18 -10.81 -7.39
CA TRP A 64 5.27 -10.07 -6.50
C TRP A 64 4.08 -9.46 -7.26
N ARG A 65 4.34 -8.77 -8.38
CA ARG A 65 3.30 -8.12 -9.17
C ARG A 65 2.33 -9.12 -9.79
N THR A 66 2.85 -10.24 -10.25
CA THR A 66 2.04 -11.36 -10.77
C THR A 66 1.11 -11.90 -9.68
N ALA A 67 1.64 -12.15 -8.48
CA ALA A 67 0.85 -12.62 -7.33
C ALA A 67 -0.21 -11.60 -6.91
N ASN A 68 0.09 -10.30 -6.93
CA ASN A 68 -0.87 -9.23 -6.64
C ASN A 68 -2.02 -9.23 -7.66
N THR A 69 -1.70 -9.35 -8.96
CA THR A 69 -2.71 -9.43 -10.03
C THR A 69 -3.62 -10.65 -9.85
N VAL A 70 -3.03 -11.82 -9.56
CA VAL A 70 -3.79 -13.05 -9.29
C VAL A 70 -4.71 -12.86 -8.10
N SER A 71 -4.19 -12.32 -6.99
CA SER A 71 -4.97 -12.06 -5.78
C SER A 71 -6.21 -11.18 -6.03
N VAL A 72 -6.07 -10.11 -6.81
CA VAL A 72 -7.19 -9.22 -7.14
C VAL A 72 -8.24 -9.94 -8.00
N LYS A 73 -7.80 -10.69 -9.02
CA LYS A 73 -8.71 -11.43 -9.91
C LYS A 73 -9.46 -12.55 -9.18
N GLU A 74 -8.74 -13.32 -8.36
CA GLU A 74 -9.33 -14.40 -7.56
C GLU A 74 -10.34 -13.84 -6.54
N ALA A 75 -10.01 -12.76 -5.86
CA ALA A 75 -10.93 -12.12 -4.92
C ALA A 75 -12.18 -11.60 -5.63
N ALA A 76 -12.07 -10.94 -6.77
CA ALA A 76 -13.23 -10.49 -7.54
C ALA A 76 -14.13 -11.66 -7.92
N ALA A 77 -13.57 -12.77 -8.40
CA ALA A 77 -14.30 -13.98 -8.74
C ALA A 77 -14.97 -14.61 -7.49
N GLN A 78 -14.25 -14.70 -6.38
CA GLN A 78 -14.75 -15.27 -5.12
C GLN A 78 -15.94 -14.50 -4.55
N TYR A 79 -15.90 -13.16 -4.62
CA TYR A 79 -16.99 -12.30 -4.13
C TYR A 79 -18.12 -12.12 -5.17
N GLY A 80 -17.93 -12.55 -6.42
CA GLY A 80 -18.89 -12.38 -7.50
C GLY A 80 -18.98 -10.93 -8.03
N VAL A 81 -17.85 -10.19 -7.97
CA VAL A 81 -17.74 -8.80 -8.42
C VAL A 81 -17.41 -8.76 -9.91
N GLU A 82 -18.06 -7.86 -10.67
CA GLU A 82 -17.64 -7.56 -12.04
C GLU A 82 -16.32 -6.75 -12.02
N LEU A 83 -15.21 -7.41 -12.40
CA LEU A 83 -13.88 -6.77 -12.46
C LEU A 83 -13.54 -6.38 -13.90
N ARG A 84 -13.32 -5.07 -14.14
CA ARG A 84 -12.76 -4.53 -15.37
C ARG A 84 -11.28 -4.25 -15.17
N PHE A 85 -10.45 -5.20 -15.56
CA PHE A 85 -9.00 -5.19 -15.33
C PHE A 85 -8.25 -4.66 -16.56
N SER A 86 -7.28 -3.76 -16.33
CA SER A 86 -6.35 -3.26 -17.34
C SER A 86 -4.91 -3.46 -16.88
N ASP A 87 -4.07 -4.00 -17.77
CA ASP A 87 -2.62 -4.06 -17.62
C ASP A 87 -1.99 -2.95 -18.48
N ALA A 88 -1.26 -2.06 -17.83
CA ALA A 88 -0.66 -0.90 -18.50
C ALA A 88 0.72 -1.17 -19.11
N GLN A 89 1.26 -2.39 -18.97
CA GLN A 89 2.54 -2.80 -19.57
C GLN A 89 3.70 -1.86 -19.20
N GLN A 90 3.73 -1.42 -17.94
CA GLN A 90 4.72 -0.50 -17.35
C GLN A 90 4.80 0.86 -18.07
N LYS A 91 3.65 1.35 -18.54
CA LYS A 91 3.53 2.68 -19.17
C LYS A 91 2.46 3.50 -18.47
N GLN A 92 2.86 4.63 -17.88
CA GLN A 92 1.93 5.50 -17.16
C GLN A 92 0.83 6.06 -18.07
N GLU A 93 1.17 6.38 -19.32
CA GLU A 93 0.18 6.83 -20.31
C GLU A 93 -0.93 5.80 -20.55
N ASN A 94 -0.59 4.51 -20.48
CA ASN A 94 -1.58 3.44 -20.57
C ASN A 94 -2.47 3.38 -19.31
N GLN A 95 -1.89 3.61 -18.12
CA GLN A 95 -2.68 3.69 -16.89
C GLN A 95 -3.67 4.86 -16.94
N ILE A 96 -3.22 6.04 -17.35
CA ILE A 96 -4.07 7.23 -17.50
C ILE A 96 -5.20 6.97 -18.51
N SER A 97 -4.87 6.37 -19.65
CA SER A 97 -5.86 6.00 -20.68
C SER A 97 -6.87 4.97 -20.15
N ALA A 98 -6.42 3.98 -19.38
CA ALA A 98 -7.27 2.97 -18.77
C ALA A 98 -8.24 3.58 -17.74
N ILE A 99 -7.77 4.51 -16.88
CA ILE A 99 -8.64 5.22 -15.93
C ILE A 99 -9.73 5.99 -16.68
N ARG A 100 -9.39 6.73 -17.74
CA ARG A 100 -10.39 7.45 -18.58
C ARG A 100 -11.40 6.49 -19.21
N ALA A 101 -10.96 5.34 -19.69
CA ALA A 101 -11.86 4.31 -20.23
C ALA A 101 -12.81 3.77 -19.17
N LEU A 102 -12.34 3.55 -17.94
CA LEU A 102 -13.17 3.10 -16.81
C LEU A 102 -14.18 4.17 -16.38
N ILE A 103 -13.79 5.45 -16.42
CA ILE A 103 -14.70 6.58 -16.18
C ILE A 103 -15.83 6.58 -17.24
N ALA A 104 -15.48 6.46 -18.52
CA ALA A 104 -16.46 6.40 -19.61
C ALA A 104 -17.40 5.18 -19.50
N GLN A 105 -16.91 4.07 -18.95
CA GLN A 105 -17.68 2.85 -18.67
C GLN A 105 -18.51 2.95 -17.41
N LYS A 106 -18.41 4.04 -16.63
CA LYS A 106 -19.18 4.29 -15.41
C LYS A 106 -19.04 3.16 -14.38
N VAL A 107 -17.81 2.71 -14.13
CA VAL A 107 -17.54 1.77 -13.02
C VAL A 107 -17.88 2.41 -11.68
N ASP A 108 -18.12 1.62 -10.64
CA ASP A 108 -18.49 2.14 -9.32
C ASP A 108 -17.30 2.67 -8.52
N VAL A 109 -16.12 2.11 -8.75
CA VAL A 109 -14.87 2.44 -8.06
C VAL A 109 -13.68 2.02 -8.92
N ILE A 110 -12.60 2.77 -8.83
CA ILE A 110 -11.35 2.45 -9.52
C ILE A 110 -10.25 2.15 -8.49
N GLY A 111 -9.65 0.96 -8.56
CA GLY A 111 -8.37 0.63 -7.93
C GLY A 111 -7.23 0.93 -8.89
N VAL A 112 -6.17 1.57 -8.41
CA VAL A 112 -4.98 1.85 -9.23
C VAL A 112 -3.71 1.62 -8.43
N ALA A 113 -2.75 0.92 -9.03
CA ALA A 113 -1.37 0.82 -8.55
C ALA A 113 -0.47 1.73 -9.42
N PRO A 114 -0.14 2.96 -8.97
CA PRO A 114 0.61 3.92 -9.78
C PRO A 114 2.01 3.42 -10.15
N LEU A 115 2.43 3.61 -11.41
CA LEU A 115 3.78 3.24 -11.84
C LEU A 115 4.84 4.11 -11.16
N ILE A 116 4.64 5.43 -11.18
CA ILE A 116 5.44 6.44 -10.49
C ILE A 116 4.52 7.37 -9.68
N GLU A 117 5.08 8.18 -8.79
CA GLU A 117 4.27 8.99 -7.87
C GLU A 117 3.59 10.19 -8.52
N THR A 118 4.20 10.80 -9.54
CA THR A 118 3.77 12.09 -10.12
C THR A 118 2.93 11.95 -11.39
N GLY A 119 2.17 13.00 -11.74
CA GLY A 119 1.43 13.09 -13.03
C GLY A 119 0.03 12.50 -13.00
N TRP A 120 -0.61 12.43 -11.83
CA TRP A 120 -1.93 11.82 -11.64
C TRP A 120 -3.06 12.83 -11.42
N ASP A 121 -2.73 14.09 -11.11
CA ASP A 121 -3.69 15.10 -10.68
C ASP A 121 -4.90 15.22 -11.61
N ASP A 122 -4.64 15.38 -12.92
CA ASP A 122 -5.70 15.59 -13.91
C ASP A 122 -6.65 14.40 -13.99
N VAL A 123 -6.12 13.17 -14.12
CA VAL A 123 -6.96 11.98 -14.29
C VAL A 123 -7.68 11.58 -13.01
N PHE A 124 -7.08 11.84 -11.83
CA PHE A 124 -7.78 11.62 -10.55
C PHE A 124 -8.87 12.66 -10.35
N LYS A 125 -8.64 13.91 -10.77
CA LYS A 125 -9.67 14.93 -10.79
C LYS A 125 -10.81 14.58 -11.76
N GLU A 126 -10.52 14.09 -12.95
CA GLU A 126 -11.53 13.61 -13.91
C GLU A 126 -12.42 12.52 -13.28
N ALA A 127 -11.83 11.55 -12.55
CA ALA A 127 -12.59 10.51 -11.84
C ALA A 127 -13.47 11.10 -10.74
N LYS A 128 -12.93 12.01 -9.92
CA LYS A 128 -13.69 12.71 -8.87
C LYS A 128 -14.85 13.50 -9.43
N ASP A 129 -14.65 14.28 -10.51
CA ASP A 129 -15.68 15.07 -11.16
C ASP A 129 -16.78 14.17 -11.77
N ALA A 130 -16.44 12.97 -12.19
CA ALA A 130 -17.39 11.94 -12.63
C ALA A 130 -18.10 11.21 -11.47
N GLY A 131 -17.75 11.52 -10.21
CA GLY A 131 -18.30 10.86 -9.02
C GLY A 131 -17.82 9.43 -8.80
N ILE A 132 -16.69 9.04 -9.40
CA ILE A 132 -16.11 7.68 -9.30
C ILE A 132 -14.93 7.74 -8.32
N PRO A 133 -15.05 7.11 -7.13
CA PRO A 133 -13.99 7.10 -6.13
C PRO A 133 -12.77 6.31 -6.60
N ILE A 134 -11.57 6.80 -6.23
CA ILE A 134 -10.31 6.09 -6.44
C ILE A 134 -9.81 5.50 -5.11
N ILE A 135 -9.42 4.23 -5.15
CA ILE A 135 -8.63 3.54 -4.13
C ILE A 135 -7.22 3.37 -4.70
N VAL A 136 -6.25 3.98 -4.04
CA VAL A 136 -4.83 3.78 -4.39
C VAL A 136 -4.36 2.49 -3.74
N VAL A 137 -3.77 1.59 -4.52
CA VAL A 137 -3.37 0.25 -4.07
C VAL A 137 -1.87 0.09 -4.23
N ASP A 138 -1.21 -0.48 -3.22
CA ASP A 138 0.23 -0.74 -3.19
C ASP A 138 1.04 0.56 -3.21
N ARG A 139 1.25 1.17 -4.37
CA ARG A 139 2.07 2.37 -4.56
C ARG A 139 1.24 3.64 -4.39
N ARG A 140 1.76 4.63 -3.66
CA ARG A 140 1.06 5.93 -3.55
C ARG A 140 1.26 6.78 -4.82
N ALA A 141 0.32 7.71 -5.02
CA ALA A 141 0.42 8.83 -5.95
C ALA A 141 0.66 10.12 -5.15
N ASP A 142 1.51 11.01 -5.68
CA ASP A 142 1.73 12.35 -5.14
C ASP A 142 0.66 13.30 -5.71
N VAL A 143 -0.50 13.26 -5.08
CA VAL A 143 -1.67 14.08 -5.43
C VAL A 143 -2.34 14.62 -4.16
N SER A 144 -3.19 15.64 -4.33
CA SER A 144 -3.99 16.14 -3.22
C SER A 144 -4.82 15.02 -2.57
N PRO A 145 -4.82 14.93 -1.22
CA PRO A 145 -5.53 13.85 -0.51
C PRO A 145 -7.03 13.77 -0.78
N ASP A 146 -7.64 14.83 -1.29
CA ASP A 146 -9.07 14.86 -1.64
C ASP A 146 -9.39 14.22 -3.01
N LEU A 147 -8.37 13.85 -3.79
CA LEU A 147 -8.53 13.21 -5.10
C LEU A 147 -8.65 11.68 -5.04
N TYR A 148 -8.40 11.06 -3.89
CA TYR A 148 -8.61 9.62 -3.67
C TYR A 148 -9.23 9.38 -2.30
N VAL A 149 -9.89 8.24 -2.13
CA VAL A 149 -10.56 7.89 -0.87
C VAL A 149 -9.57 7.36 0.16
N THR A 150 -8.78 6.38 -0.21
CA THR A 150 -7.83 5.70 0.68
C THR A 150 -6.65 5.13 -0.11
N LEU A 151 -5.52 4.97 0.58
CA LEU A 151 -4.38 4.17 0.15
C LEU A 151 -4.36 2.88 0.96
N MET A 152 -4.12 1.74 0.33
CA MET A 152 -3.86 0.47 1.00
C MET A 152 -2.57 -0.17 0.48
N GLY A 153 -1.74 -0.70 1.37
CA GLY A 153 -0.47 -1.33 1.00
C GLY A 153 0.59 -1.21 2.08
N SER A 154 1.82 -1.47 1.70
CA SER A 154 2.98 -1.61 2.58
C SER A 154 3.54 -0.26 3.07
N ASP A 155 4.21 -0.28 4.22
CA ASP A 155 5.06 0.82 4.68
C ASP A 155 6.48 0.65 4.12
N PHE A 156 6.67 1.13 2.90
CA PHE A 156 7.95 1.00 2.20
C PHE A 156 9.13 1.70 2.92
N LEU A 157 8.84 2.76 3.68
CA LEU A 157 9.86 3.42 4.49
C LEU A 157 10.34 2.50 5.61
N GLU A 158 9.41 1.83 6.29
CA GLU A 158 9.74 0.87 7.35
C GLU A 158 10.36 -0.41 6.80
N GLU A 159 9.99 -0.86 5.58
CA GLU A 159 10.68 -1.96 4.90
C GLU A 159 12.17 -1.63 4.68
N GLY A 160 12.48 -0.44 4.16
CA GLY A 160 13.85 0.03 4.00
C GLY A 160 14.61 0.08 5.34
N ARG A 161 13.97 0.55 6.42
CA ARG A 161 14.55 0.56 7.76
C ARG A 161 14.79 -0.85 8.31
N LYS A 162 13.87 -1.78 8.11
CA LYS A 162 14.04 -3.19 8.49
C LYS A 162 15.22 -3.81 7.75
N ALA A 163 15.30 -3.61 6.42
CA ALA A 163 16.40 -4.12 5.60
C ALA A 163 17.77 -3.60 6.10
N ALA A 164 17.87 -2.31 6.43
CA ALA A 164 19.10 -1.74 6.95
C ALA A 164 19.50 -2.26 8.33
N ARG A 165 18.53 -2.46 9.24
CA ARG A 165 18.80 -3.07 10.56
C ARG A 165 19.31 -4.50 10.41
N ILE A 166 18.67 -5.31 9.57
CA ILE A 166 19.12 -6.67 9.26
C ILE A 166 20.52 -6.66 8.65
N MET A 167 20.80 -5.76 7.69
CA MET A 167 22.12 -5.63 7.09
C MET A 167 23.19 -5.27 8.14
N ALA A 168 22.88 -4.36 9.06
CA ALA A 168 23.79 -3.98 10.14
C ALA A 168 24.11 -5.16 11.07
N GLU A 169 23.13 -5.97 11.41
CA GLU A 169 23.33 -7.20 12.20
C GLU A 169 24.19 -8.22 11.45
N LEU A 170 23.89 -8.49 10.18
CA LEU A 170 24.62 -9.45 9.36
C LEU A 170 26.10 -9.09 9.13
N THR A 171 26.41 -7.79 9.19
CA THR A 171 27.75 -7.25 8.89
C THR A 171 28.47 -6.71 10.11
N ASN A 172 27.88 -6.84 11.31
CA ASN A 172 28.37 -6.22 12.55
C ASN A 172 28.62 -4.69 12.39
N GLY A 173 27.73 -4.01 11.66
CA GLY A 173 27.79 -2.57 11.43
C GLY A 173 28.91 -2.09 10.50
N LYS A 174 29.52 -2.98 9.71
CA LYS A 174 30.60 -2.63 8.78
C LYS A 174 30.41 -3.29 7.43
N ALA A 175 30.15 -2.52 6.38
CA ALA A 175 29.94 -3.03 5.03
C ALA A 175 30.26 -2.00 3.94
N ASN A 176 30.71 -2.49 2.80
CA ASN A 176 30.71 -1.79 1.53
C ASN A 176 29.50 -2.29 0.72
N ILE A 177 28.49 -1.47 0.62
CA ILE A 177 27.16 -1.83 0.13
C ILE A 177 27.01 -1.33 -1.30
N VAL A 178 26.44 -2.17 -2.19
CA VAL A 178 25.83 -1.70 -3.43
C VAL A 178 24.32 -1.87 -3.31
N GLU A 179 23.58 -0.98 -3.98
CA GLU A 179 22.12 -0.93 -3.89
C GLU A 179 21.47 -1.04 -5.26
N LEU A 180 20.56 -2.00 -5.41
CA LEU A 180 19.69 -2.14 -6.56
C LEU A 180 18.34 -1.50 -6.24
N GLN A 181 18.10 -0.31 -6.77
CA GLN A 181 16.83 0.38 -6.58
C GLN A 181 15.74 -0.21 -7.48
N GLY A 182 14.49 0.02 -7.10
CA GLY A 182 13.34 -0.25 -7.97
C GLY A 182 13.16 0.82 -9.05
N THR A 183 12.01 0.76 -9.74
CA THR A 183 11.66 1.72 -10.78
C THR A 183 11.75 3.15 -10.25
N ARG A 184 12.59 3.96 -10.86
CA ARG A 184 12.83 5.35 -10.47
C ARG A 184 11.54 6.16 -10.43
N GLY A 185 11.35 6.91 -9.34
CA GLY A 185 10.15 7.73 -9.12
C GLY A 185 8.94 6.98 -8.60
N SER A 186 9.03 5.67 -8.40
CA SER A 186 7.98 4.91 -7.71
C SER A 186 8.08 5.04 -6.19
N ALA A 187 6.95 5.02 -5.50
CA ALA A 187 6.90 5.11 -4.04
C ALA A 187 7.79 4.07 -3.34
N PRO A 188 7.76 2.76 -3.69
CA PRO A 188 8.61 1.77 -3.04
C PRO A 188 10.11 2.02 -3.27
N ALA A 189 10.53 2.51 -4.45
CA ALA A 189 11.93 2.83 -4.69
C ALA A 189 12.39 4.02 -3.82
N ASN A 190 11.61 5.10 -3.79
CA ASN A 190 11.92 6.31 -3.05
C ASN A 190 11.95 6.08 -1.53
N ASP A 191 10.98 5.34 -1.01
CA ASP A 191 10.83 5.12 0.43
C ASP A 191 11.82 4.08 0.97
N ARG A 192 12.03 2.96 0.28
CA ARG A 192 13.05 1.96 0.65
C ARG A 192 14.44 2.57 0.65
N PHE A 193 14.76 3.39 -0.37
CA PHE A 193 15.98 4.18 -0.43
C PHE A 193 16.14 5.09 0.79
N THR A 194 15.10 5.83 1.15
CA THR A 194 15.11 6.77 2.28
C THR A 194 15.20 6.02 3.61
N GLY A 195 14.37 5.00 3.81
CA GLY A 195 14.33 4.21 5.04
C GLY A 195 15.63 3.48 5.33
N PHE A 196 16.29 2.94 4.30
CA PHE A 196 17.59 2.29 4.43
C PHE A 196 18.65 3.29 4.93
N ARG A 197 18.72 4.45 4.30
CA ARG A 197 19.68 5.52 4.68
C ARG A 197 19.40 6.12 6.06
N ASP A 198 18.15 6.18 6.49
CA ASP A 198 17.82 6.66 7.84
C ASP A 198 18.52 5.85 8.93
N VAL A 199 18.58 4.54 8.77
CA VAL A 199 19.24 3.65 9.73
C VAL A 199 20.75 3.70 9.59
N LEU A 200 21.29 3.80 8.36
CA LEU A 200 22.72 3.85 8.12
C LEU A 200 23.42 5.05 8.79
N LYS A 201 22.69 6.13 9.08
CA LYS A 201 23.23 7.27 9.86
C LYS A 201 23.84 6.85 11.20
N ASN A 202 23.40 5.73 11.77
CA ASN A 202 23.88 5.18 13.03
C ASN A 202 25.07 4.22 12.85
N TYR A 203 25.48 3.92 11.62
CA TYR A 203 26.52 2.94 11.27
C TYR A 203 27.55 3.54 10.33
N PRO A 204 28.50 4.37 10.80
CA PRO A 204 29.43 5.12 9.96
C PRO A 204 30.38 4.25 9.11
N ASP A 205 30.56 2.98 9.49
CA ASP A 205 31.36 2.01 8.74
C ASP A 205 30.56 1.22 7.69
N MET A 206 29.24 1.48 7.58
CA MET A 206 28.41 0.97 6.49
C MET A 206 28.33 2.03 5.39
N ARG A 207 28.96 1.77 4.26
CA ARG A 207 29.09 2.73 3.17
C ARG A 207 28.41 2.23 1.92
N ILE A 208 27.57 3.05 1.31
CA ILE A 208 27.01 2.76 -0.02
C ILE A 208 28.07 3.19 -1.04
N LEU A 209 28.62 2.20 -1.78
CA LEU A 209 29.58 2.41 -2.84
C LEU A 209 28.90 2.95 -4.10
N ASP A 210 27.73 2.39 -4.42
CA ASP A 210 26.96 2.74 -5.60
C ASP A 210 25.50 2.33 -5.44
N SER A 211 24.62 2.97 -6.23
CA SER A 211 23.16 2.77 -6.13
C SER A 211 22.51 3.06 -7.48
N GLU A 212 21.97 2.03 -8.14
CA GLU A 212 21.44 2.10 -9.51
C GLU A 212 20.08 1.44 -9.64
N ASP A 213 19.35 1.86 -10.67
CA ASP A 213 18.00 1.41 -10.97
C ASP A 213 18.01 0.02 -11.64
N GLY A 214 17.36 -0.95 -10.99
CA GLY A 214 17.16 -2.31 -11.47
C GLY A 214 15.71 -2.59 -11.93
N ASN A 215 14.83 -1.58 -11.95
CA ASN A 215 13.45 -1.64 -12.46
C ASN A 215 12.59 -2.78 -11.88
N PHE A 216 12.94 -3.30 -10.69
CA PHE A 216 12.30 -4.45 -10.05
C PHE A 216 12.35 -5.76 -10.87
N THR A 217 13.25 -5.89 -11.85
CA THR A 217 13.33 -7.07 -12.72
C THR A 217 14.58 -7.91 -12.49
N VAL A 218 14.47 -9.22 -12.65
CA VAL A 218 15.60 -10.16 -12.59
C VAL A 218 16.69 -9.78 -13.58
N ALA A 219 16.32 -9.47 -14.83
CA ALA A 219 17.26 -9.16 -15.89
C ALA A 219 18.08 -7.90 -15.60
N LYS A 220 17.41 -6.82 -15.19
CA LYS A 220 18.08 -5.55 -14.90
C LYS A 220 18.89 -5.63 -13.60
N GLY A 221 18.39 -6.33 -12.58
CA GLY A 221 19.16 -6.63 -11.38
C GLY A 221 20.48 -7.35 -11.66
N LYS A 222 20.46 -8.35 -12.57
CA LYS A 222 21.68 -9.02 -13.02
C LYS A 222 22.64 -8.06 -13.74
N GLU A 223 22.14 -7.32 -14.74
CA GLU A 223 22.93 -6.37 -15.54
C GLU A 223 23.64 -5.32 -14.66
N VAL A 224 22.90 -4.73 -13.72
CA VAL A 224 23.45 -3.70 -12.82
C VAL A 224 24.47 -4.30 -11.85
N MET A 225 24.19 -5.48 -11.29
CA MET A 225 25.15 -6.17 -10.42
C MET A 225 26.43 -6.55 -11.13
N GLU A 226 26.36 -6.99 -12.39
CA GLU A 226 27.57 -7.22 -13.23
C GLU A 226 28.39 -5.95 -13.38
N SER A 227 27.74 -4.78 -13.53
CA SER A 227 28.42 -3.48 -13.60
C SER A 227 29.11 -3.14 -12.30
N PHE A 228 28.44 -3.30 -11.16
CA PHE A 228 29.03 -3.12 -9.85
C PHE A 228 30.24 -4.02 -9.61
N LEU A 229 30.12 -5.30 -9.98
CA LEU A 229 31.23 -6.27 -9.84
C LEU A 229 32.42 -5.91 -10.72
N ARG A 230 32.22 -5.39 -11.95
CA ARG A 230 33.33 -4.89 -12.78
C ARG A 230 34.03 -3.70 -12.16
N THR A 231 33.28 -2.81 -11.49
CA THR A 231 33.81 -1.56 -10.92
C THR A 231 34.48 -1.77 -9.57
N TYR A 232 33.83 -2.48 -8.68
CA TYR A 232 34.22 -2.58 -7.27
C TYR A 232 34.78 -3.97 -6.89
N GLY A 233 34.46 -5.02 -7.66
CA GLY A 233 34.94 -6.37 -7.45
C GLY A 233 34.72 -6.88 -6.03
N LYS A 234 35.78 -7.43 -5.42
CA LYS A 234 35.76 -7.95 -4.03
C LYS A 234 35.61 -6.89 -2.94
N ASN A 235 35.64 -5.60 -3.29
CA ASN A 235 35.35 -4.54 -2.31
C ASN A 235 33.88 -4.50 -1.92
N ILE A 236 32.99 -5.07 -2.74
CA ILE A 236 31.56 -5.24 -2.37
C ILE A 236 31.46 -6.32 -1.30
N THR A 237 30.89 -6.00 -0.16
CA THR A 237 30.66 -6.96 0.94
C THR A 237 29.18 -7.15 1.27
N ALA A 238 28.30 -6.27 0.75
CA ALA A 238 26.88 -6.37 0.94
C ALA A 238 26.10 -5.81 -0.26
N LEU A 239 24.90 -6.34 -0.45
CA LEU A 239 23.92 -5.90 -1.43
C LEU A 239 22.57 -5.66 -0.74
N PHE A 240 22.00 -4.48 -0.92
CA PHE A 240 20.58 -4.22 -0.70
C PHE A 240 19.85 -4.19 -2.03
N ALA A 241 18.91 -5.09 -2.24
CA ALA A 241 18.04 -5.09 -3.40
C ALA A 241 16.62 -4.70 -2.97
N HIS A 242 16.03 -3.72 -3.64
CA HIS A 242 14.70 -3.23 -3.29
C HIS A 242 13.58 -4.26 -3.55
N ASN A 243 13.87 -5.37 -4.26
CA ASN A 243 12.99 -6.53 -4.31
C ASN A 243 13.78 -7.84 -4.53
N ASP A 244 13.06 -8.95 -4.37
CA ASP A 244 13.62 -10.29 -4.51
C ASP A 244 14.02 -10.63 -5.95
N ASP A 245 13.23 -10.21 -6.95
CA ASP A 245 13.57 -10.46 -8.37
C ASP A 245 14.93 -9.89 -8.74
N MET A 246 15.24 -8.65 -8.34
CA MET A 246 16.58 -8.06 -8.55
C MET A 246 17.65 -8.80 -7.76
N ALA A 247 17.36 -9.22 -6.52
CA ALA A 247 18.30 -10.01 -5.72
C ALA A 247 18.63 -11.35 -6.40
N LEU A 248 17.63 -12.04 -6.96
CA LEU A 248 17.82 -13.28 -7.70
C LEU A 248 18.65 -13.08 -8.99
N GLY A 249 18.46 -11.94 -9.65
CA GLY A 249 19.32 -11.53 -10.77
C GLY A 249 20.77 -11.29 -10.34
N ALA A 250 20.94 -10.55 -9.24
CA ALA A 250 22.27 -10.26 -8.67
C ALA A 250 23.00 -11.52 -8.18
N ILE A 251 22.29 -12.48 -7.59
CA ILE A 251 22.85 -13.77 -7.17
C ILE A 251 23.52 -14.47 -8.37
N LYS A 252 22.87 -14.48 -9.54
CA LYS A 252 23.45 -15.09 -10.76
C LYS A 252 24.73 -14.35 -11.18
N ALA A 253 24.72 -13.01 -11.18
CA ALA A 253 25.90 -12.23 -11.53
C ALA A 253 27.07 -12.45 -10.55
N ILE A 254 26.79 -12.58 -9.25
CA ILE A 254 27.80 -12.86 -8.21
C ILE A 254 28.43 -14.24 -8.42
N GLU A 255 27.62 -15.26 -8.72
CA GLU A 255 28.11 -16.62 -9.00
C GLU A 255 28.95 -16.66 -10.28
N GLU A 256 28.49 -16.03 -11.36
CA GLU A 256 29.23 -15.93 -12.63
C GLU A 256 30.57 -15.19 -12.48
N TYR A 257 30.64 -14.22 -11.56
CA TYR A 257 31.89 -13.52 -11.22
C TYR A 257 32.85 -14.38 -10.39
N GLY A 258 32.40 -15.51 -9.86
CA GLY A 258 33.19 -16.43 -9.05
C GLY A 258 33.20 -16.11 -7.55
N LEU A 259 32.25 -15.34 -7.06
CA LEU A 259 31.98 -15.08 -5.65
C LEU A 259 30.78 -15.89 -5.15
N ARG A 260 30.68 -16.06 -3.83
CA ARG A 260 29.60 -16.81 -3.18
C ARG A 260 28.55 -15.84 -2.66
N PRO A 261 27.35 -15.76 -3.29
CA PRO A 261 26.25 -14.93 -2.76
C PRO A 261 25.85 -15.44 -1.36
N GLY A 262 25.44 -14.55 -0.49
CA GLY A 262 25.09 -14.83 0.91
C GLY A 262 26.30 -15.06 1.82
N VAL A 263 27.48 -15.33 1.28
CA VAL A 263 28.72 -15.61 2.02
C VAL A 263 29.74 -14.49 1.85
N ASP A 264 30.25 -14.30 0.64
CA ASP A 264 31.24 -13.27 0.32
C ASP A 264 30.57 -11.88 0.19
N ILE A 265 29.33 -11.85 -0.28
CA ILE A 265 28.46 -10.68 -0.33
C ILE A 265 27.19 -11.00 0.45
N LYS A 266 26.94 -10.28 1.54
CA LYS A 266 25.68 -10.39 2.30
C LYS A 266 24.56 -9.73 1.51
N ILE A 267 23.40 -10.42 1.39
CA ILE A 267 22.29 -9.95 0.55
C ILE A 267 21.03 -9.85 1.40
N VAL A 268 20.41 -8.66 1.36
CA VAL A 268 19.08 -8.42 1.93
C VAL A 268 18.19 -7.88 0.83
N SER A 269 16.98 -8.41 0.73
CA SER A 269 15.97 -8.00 -0.24
C SER A 269 14.62 -7.72 0.41
N VAL A 270 13.62 -7.44 -0.40
CA VAL A 270 12.24 -7.19 0.01
C VAL A 270 11.32 -7.99 -0.91
N ASP A 271 10.19 -8.41 -0.43
CA ASP A 271 8.98 -9.05 -0.95
C ASP A 271 8.65 -10.37 -0.26
N ALA A 272 9.64 -11.19 0.05
CA ALA A 272 9.47 -12.53 0.60
C ALA A 272 8.73 -13.49 -0.36
N THR A 273 9.14 -13.51 -1.62
CA THR A 273 8.61 -14.40 -2.68
C THR A 273 9.10 -15.83 -2.54
N HIS A 274 8.49 -16.77 -3.26
CA HIS A 274 8.97 -18.17 -3.33
C HIS A 274 10.45 -18.24 -3.70
N GLY A 275 10.87 -17.50 -4.74
CA GLY A 275 12.26 -17.49 -5.19
C GLY A 275 13.24 -17.02 -4.12
N ALA A 276 12.85 -16.07 -3.27
CA ALA A 276 13.67 -15.61 -2.15
C ALA A 276 13.83 -16.70 -1.07
N PHE A 277 12.75 -17.41 -0.73
CA PHE A 277 12.84 -18.53 0.22
C PHE A 277 13.74 -19.65 -0.30
N GLU A 278 13.63 -20.01 -1.58
CA GLU A 278 14.52 -20.99 -2.21
C GLU A 278 15.99 -20.52 -2.14
N ALA A 279 16.25 -19.24 -2.42
CA ALA A 279 17.60 -18.68 -2.33
C ALA A 279 18.13 -18.66 -0.88
N MET A 280 17.29 -18.37 0.13
CA MET A 280 17.67 -18.45 1.55
C MET A 280 17.96 -19.89 1.97
N ILE A 281 17.13 -20.85 1.57
CA ILE A 281 17.33 -22.28 1.85
C ILE A 281 18.65 -22.78 1.23
N ALA A 282 19.00 -22.27 0.05
CA ALA A 282 20.27 -22.56 -0.61
C ALA A 282 21.48 -21.80 -0.04
N GLY A 283 21.28 -20.92 0.95
CA GLY A 283 22.32 -20.09 1.58
C GLY A 283 22.84 -18.96 0.71
N LYS A 284 22.12 -18.57 -0.35
CA LYS A 284 22.50 -17.54 -1.32
C LYS A 284 21.91 -16.16 -1.04
N LEU A 285 20.83 -16.10 -0.24
CA LEU A 285 20.18 -14.88 0.26
C LEU A 285 20.17 -14.93 1.77
N ASN A 286 20.49 -13.82 2.45
CA ASN A 286 20.58 -13.82 3.91
C ASN A 286 19.26 -13.45 4.59
N ALA A 287 18.48 -12.55 3.97
CA ALA A 287 17.17 -12.14 4.50
C ALA A 287 16.31 -11.49 3.42
N THR A 288 15.00 -11.56 3.62
CA THR A 288 14.01 -10.76 2.89
C THR A 288 13.00 -10.16 3.86
N VAL A 289 12.63 -8.89 3.63
CA VAL A 289 11.54 -8.21 4.33
C VAL A 289 10.26 -8.45 3.54
N GLU A 290 9.19 -8.81 4.22
CA GLU A 290 7.92 -9.05 3.53
C GLU A 290 7.31 -7.74 3.02
N CYS A 291 6.83 -7.79 1.77
CA CYS A 291 5.89 -6.88 1.15
C CYS A 291 4.73 -7.76 0.64
N ASN A 292 3.56 -7.67 1.23
CA ASN A 292 2.48 -8.64 0.98
C ASN A 292 1.70 -8.32 -0.30
N PRO A 293 1.73 -9.18 -1.36
CA PRO A 293 0.98 -8.94 -2.60
C PRO A 293 -0.50 -9.33 -2.53
N LEU A 294 -0.94 -10.06 -1.49
CA LEU A 294 -2.28 -10.64 -1.41
C LEU A 294 -3.33 -9.62 -0.97
N LEU A 295 -3.38 -8.48 -1.64
CA LEU A 295 -4.26 -7.35 -1.32
C LEU A 295 -5.69 -7.51 -1.85
N GLY A 296 -5.95 -8.48 -2.73
CA GLY A 296 -7.23 -8.63 -3.43
C GLY A 296 -8.45 -8.73 -2.53
N PRO A 297 -8.50 -9.62 -1.53
CA PRO A 297 -9.65 -9.77 -0.65
C PRO A 297 -10.00 -8.48 0.11
N GLU A 298 -8.98 -7.80 0.67
CA GLU A 298 -9.17 -6.55 1.39
C GLU A 298 -9.59 -5.42 0.45
N PHE A 299 -9.00 -5.35 -0.76
CA PHE A 299 -9.36 -4.37 -1.78
C PHE A 299 -10.84 -4.50 -2.18
N ILE A 300 -11.34 -5.70 -2.45
CA ILE A 300 -12.75 -5.91 -2.84
C ILE A 300 -13.71 -5.54 -1.70
N GLN A 301 -13.38 -5.90 -0.46
CA GLN A 301 -14.17 -5.50 0.71
C GLN A 301 -14.17 -3.97 0.90
N LEU A 302 -13.03 -3.34 0.70
CA LEU A 302 -12.86 -1.90 0.79
C LEU A 302 -13.64 -1.18 -0.30
N ALA A 303 -13.61 -1.70 -1.53
CA ALA A 303 -14.36 -1.17 -2.67
C ALA A 303 -15.87 -1.11 -2.37
N LEU A 304 -16.44 -2.17 -1.79
CA LEU A 304 -17.85 -2.18 -1.41
C LEU A 304 -18.18 -1.15 -0.33
N LYS A 305 -17.33 -1.02 0.70
CA LYS A 305 -17.50 0.01 1.75
C LYS A 305 -17.48 1.41 1.18
N VAL A 306 -16.50 1.71 0.32
CA VAL A 306 -16.33 3.02 -0.33
C VAL A 306 -17.56 3.38 -1.18
N VAL A 307 -18.05 2.46 -2.00
CA VAL A 307 -19.23 2.66 -2.86
C VAL A 307 -20.49 2.87 -2.04
N ASN A 308 -20.61 2.22 -0.88
CA ASN A 308 -21.73 2.37 0.04
C ASN A 308 -21.60 3.58 0.98
N GLY A 309 -20.58 4.43 0.81
CA GLY A 309 -20.35 5.63 1.60
C GLY A 309 -19.96 5.36 3.06
N GLU A 310 -19.42 4.17 3.34
CA GLU A 310 -18.95 3.84 4.68
C GLU A 310 -17.59 4.51 4.95
N PRO A 311 -17.35 5.01 6.16
CA PRO A 311 -16.08 5.65 6.48
C PRO A 311 -14.93 4.66 6.45
N VAL A 312 -13.83 5.05 5.82
CA VAL A 312 -12.59 4.26 5.73
C VAL A 312 -11.39 5.13 6.13
N PRO A 313 -10.35 4.54 6.76
CA PRO A 313 -9.12 5.27 7.05
C PRO A 313 -8.46 5.80 5.78
N LYS A 314 -7.72 6.90 5.87
CA LYS A 314 -6.99 7.46 4.71
C LYS A 314 -5.84 6.56 4.26
N TRP A 315 -5.28 5.77 5.15
CA TRP A 315 -4.26 4.76 4.89
C TRP A 315 -4.54 3.48 5.67
N ILE A 316 -4.38 2.34 4.98
CA ILE A 316 -4.56 0.99 5.51
C ILE A 316 -3.24 0.24 5.28
N PRO A 317 -2.33 0.20 6.28
CA PRO A 317 -1.05 -0.47 6.13
C PRO A 317 -1.20 -1.99 6.18
N SER A 318 -0.46 -2.69 5.31
CA SER A 318 -0.30 -4.13 5.37
C SER A 318 0.47 -4.56 6.62
N LYS A 319 0.14 -5.75 7.16
CA LYS A 319 0.93 -6.38 8.23
C LYS A 319 1.99 -7.26 7.59
N GLU A 320 3.25 -7.02 7.92
CA GLU A 320 4.39 -7.62 7.26
C GLU A 320 5.46 -8.08 8.23
N SER A 321 6.07 -9.20 7.89
CA SER A 321 7.10 -9.89 8.65
C SER A 321 8.49 -9.62 8.06
N GLN A 322 9.49 -10.32 8.59
CA GLN A 322 10.83 -10.42 8.01
C GLN A 322 11.32 -11.86 8.18
N PHE A 323 12.09 -12.32 7.21
CA PHE A 323 12.59 -13.70 7.18
C PHE A 323 14.11 -13.70 6.98
N LEU A 324 14.79 -14.54 7.76
CA LEU A 324 16.24 -14.63 7.79
C LEU A 324 16.69 -16.07 7.49
N ALA A 325 17.75 -16.24 6.72
CA ALA A 325 18.34 -17.55 6.48
C ALA A 325 18.82 -18.24 7.77
N SER A 326 19.15 -17.46 8.80
CA SER A 326 19.52 -17.97 10.13
C SER A 326 18.40 -18.70 10.88
N GLN A 327 17.13 -18.58 10.45
CA GLN A 327 16.02 -19.38 10.98
C GLN A 327 16.18 -20.89 10.65
N GLY A 328 17.02 -21.22 9.70
CA GLY A 328 17.32 -22.58 9.29
C GLY A 328 16.43 -23.12 8.17
N ALA A 329 17.01 -23.97 7.31
CA ALA A 329 16.38 -24.45 6.11
C ALA A 329 15.04 -25.17 6.35
N GLU A 330 14.91 -25.94 7.42
CA GLU A 330 13.68 -26.67 7.71
C GLU A 330 12.51 -25.74 8.09
N GLN A 331 12.76 -24.69 8.88
CA GLN A 331 11.73 -23.71 9.20
C GLN A 331 11.33 -22.92 7.95
N LEU A 332 12.30 -22.52 7.11
CA LEU A 332 12.02 -21.80 5.87
C LEU A 332 11.21 -22.66 4.88
N LYS A 333 11.48 -23.97 4.78
CA LYS A 333 10.66 -24.90 3.98
C LYS A 333 9.22 -25.00 4.49
N GLN A 334 9.03 -25.06 5.80
CA GLN A 334 7.66 -25.07 6.38
C GLN A 334 6.89 -23.79 6.05
N ILE A 335 7.54 -22.62 6.13
CA ILE A 335 6.92 -21.34 5.76
C ILE A 335 6.60 -21.35 4.26
N LEU A 336 7.56 -21.74 3.41
CA LEU A 336 7.39 -21.80 1.96
C LEU A 336 6.23 -22.70 1.54
N ALA A 337 6.05 -23.87 2.19
CA ALA A 337 4.98 -24.81 1.88
C ALA A 337 3.55 -24.24 2.07
N THR A 338 3.40 -23.16 2.85
CA THR A 338 2.11 -22.51 3.10
C THR A 338 1.97 -21.18 2.39
N ARG A 339 3.05 -20.70 1.79
CA ARG A 339 3.11 -19.40 1.11
C ARG A 339 2.42 -19.46 -0.25
N LYS A 340 1.71 -18.40 -0.63
CA LYS A 340 0.97 -18.32 -1.91
C LYS A 340 1.70 -17.51 -2.99
N TYR A 341 2.90 -17.02 -2.70
CA TYR A 341 3.71 -16.19 -3.61
C TYR A 341 5.19 -16.25 -3.28
#